data_33a2d1b0087ba392181a30255f7fdc7d
#
_entry.id   33a2d1b0087ba392181a30255f7fdc7d
#
_cell.length_a   1.000
_cell.length_b   1.000
_cell.length_c   1.000
_cell.angle_alpha   90.00
_cell.angle_beta   90.00
_cell.angle_gamma   90.00
#
_symmetry.space_group_name_H-M   'P 1'
#
loop_
_entity.id
_entity.type
_entity.pdbx_description
1 polymer ?
#
loop_
_entity_poly.entity_id
_entity_poly.type
_entity_poly.pdbx_seq_one_letter_code
_entity_poly.pdbx_strand_id
1 'polypeptide(L)'
;MANVLLTGAAGAIGMDLAFSLNQAKVNTYATEADDDNFSLVNKNCNYYKKVFKVPRAGSENYIQTINKIISDENIDLVIPNPDFEVGFISKIREQINSPLFLPSDETVQILLSKSETAKKIGDFAPKTFDVDSENDLSKAISSEEVVWLRPKTGAGGKGSLVVSDSKFGWMWIKYWKERGFSSTWIAQEYLKGGNYNVTLIFNRNSKLCGMGMLE
;
A
#
# COMPACT_ATOMS: atom_id res chain seq x y z
N MET A 1 -24.88 4.93 14.42
CA MET A 1 -23.95 5.41 13.39
C MET A 1 -22.68 4.60 13.58
N ALA A 2 -22.14 3.98 12.53
CA ALA A 2 -20.96 3.14 12.64
C ALA A 2 -19.70 3.98 12.94
N ASN A 3 -18.81 3.44 13.77
CA ASN A 3 -17.51 4.01 14.11
C ASN A 3 -16.41 3.25 13.36
N VAL A 4 -15.70 3.91 12.47
CA VAL A 4 -14.65 3.32 11.63
C VAL A 4 -13.30 3.94 11.98
N LEU A 5 -12.27 3.11 12.17
CA LEU A 5 -10.90 3.53 12.38
C LEU A 5 -10.10 3.35 11.10
N LEU A 6 -9.55 4.44 10.56
CA LEU A 6 -8.60 4.44 9.45
C LEU A 6 -7.18 4.52 10.00
N THR A 7 -6.26 3.74 9.49
CA THR A 7 -4.84 3.94 9.78
C THR A 7 -4.19 4.85 8.72
N GLY A 8 -3.12 5.58 9.07
CA GLY A 8 -2.41 6.45 8.14
C GLY A 8 -3.24 7.65 7.66
N ALA A 9 -3.70 8.46 8.61
CA ALA A 9 -4.62 9.57 8.40
C ALA A 9 -4.18 10.61 7.37
N ALA A 10 -2.89 10.90 7.25
CA ALA A 10 -2.34 11.96 6.41
C ALA A 10 -2.11 11.56 4.95
N GLY A 11 -2.17 10.29 4.62
CA GLY A 11 -2.04 9.84 3.24
C GLY A 11 -3.22 10.30 2.37
N ALA A 12 -2.98 10.57 1.08
CA ALA A 12 -4.03 11.00 0.15
C ALA A 12 -5.22 10.02 0.16
N ILE A 13 -4.97 8.72 0.08
CA ILE A 13 -6.02 7.68 0.13
C ILE A 13 -6.79 7.73 1.46
N GLY A 14 -6.08 7.94 2.59
CA GLY A 14 -6.71 8.05 3.91
C GLY A 14 -7.67 9.25 3.98
N MET A 15 -7.26 10.40 3.45
CA MET A 15 -8.08 11.61 3.42
C MET A 15 -9.29 11.46 2.47
N ASP A 16 -9.11 10.89 1.28
CA ASP A 16 -10.20 10.66 0.32
C ASP A 16 -11.23 9.67 0.88
N LEU A 17 -10.76 8.62 1.56
CA LEU A 17 -11.63 7.66 2.20
C LEU A 17 -12.39 8.28 3.38
N ALA A 18 -11.72 9.10 4.20
CA ALA A 18 -12.36 9.84 5.28
C ALA A 18 -13.44 10.80 4.77
N PHE A 19 -13.15 11.53 3.68
CA PHE A 19 -14.14 12.37 3.01
C PHE A 19 -15.38 11.56 2.59
N SER A 20 -15.17 10.44 1.91
CA SER A 20 -16.24 9.56 1.42
C SER A 20 -17.08 8.97 2.56
N LEU A 21 -16.44 8.50 3.63
CA LEU A 21 -17.12 7.98 4.82
C LEU A 21 -17.91 9.08 5.55
N ASN A 22 -17.37 10.29 5.62
CA ASN A 22 -18.07 11.44 6.19
C ASN A 22 -19.33 11.79 5.39
N GLN A 23 -19.28 11.78 4.05
CA GLN A 23 -20.46 11.97 3.19
C GLN A 23 -21.52 10.88 3.45
N ALA A 24 -21.09 9.66 3.75
CA ALA A 24 -21.97 8.55 4.11
C ALA A 24 -22.46 8.60 5.57
N LYS A 25 -22.15 9.67 6.31
CA LYS A 25 -22.49 9.86 7.73
C LYS A 25 -21.93 8.77 8.65
N VAL A 26 -20.73 8.28 8.35
CA VAL A 26 -19.97 7.35 9.19
C VAL A 26 -19.07 8.16 10.11
N ASN A 27 -19.02 7.81 11.40
CA ASN A 27 -18.04 8.39 12.32
C ASN A 27 -16.66 7.86 11.99
N THR A 28 -15.79 8.70 11.49
CA THR A 28 -14.44 8.30 11.10
C THR A 28 -13.41 8.78 12.11
N TYR A 29 -12.70 7.82 12.68
CA TYR A 29 -11.52 8.03 13.52
C TYR A 29 -10.27 7.68 12.74
N ALA A 30 -9.13 8.21 13.13
CA ALA A 30 -7.90 7.90 12.42
C ALA A 30 -6.69 7.75 13.36
N THR A 31 -5.67 7.05 12.88
CA THR A 31 -4.37 6.98 13.54
C THR A 31 -3.27 7.55 12.64
N GLU A 32 -2.24 8.13 13.25
CA GLU A 32 -1.06 8.61 12.54
C GLU A 32 0.19 8.36 13.38
N ALA A 33 1.21 7.78 12.77
CA ALA A 33 2.45 7.42 13.44
C ALA A 33 3.57 8.46 13.29
N ASP A 34 3.50 9.32 12.28
CA ASP A 34 4.46 10.39 12.05
C ASP A 34 4.02 11.68 12.78
N ASP A 35 4.95 12.40 13.40
CA ASP A 35 4.63 13.57 14.23
C ASP A 35 4.18 14.77 13.41
N ASP A 36 4.84 15.01 12.29
CA ASP A 36 4.53 16.14 11.40
C ASP A 36 3.18 15.92 10.74
N ASN A 37 2.95 14.72 10.22
CA ASN A 37 1.68 14.30 9.64
C ASN A 37 0.54 14.36 10.65
N PHE A 38 0.75 13.86 11.88
CA PHE A 38 -0.24 13.94 12.95
C PHE A 38 -0.62 15.39 13.25
N SER A 39 0.38 16.28 13.39
CA SER A 39 0.15 17.69 13.65
C SER A 39 -0.63 18.38 12.54
N LEU A 40 -0.35 18.02 11.28
CA LEU A 40 -1.02 18.55 10.11
C LEU A 40 -2.50 18.12 10.07
N VAL A 41 -2.76 16.83 10.19
CA VAL A 41 -4.12 16.26 10.05
C VAL A 41 -5.00 16.63 11.23
N ASN A 42 -4.47 16.58 12.45
CA ASN A 42 -5.23 16.89 13.66
C ASN A 42 -5.71 18.36 13.71
N LYS A 43 -4.98 19.27 13.06
CA LYS A 43 -5.36 20.70 13.02
C LYS A 43 -6.25 21.07 11.84
N ASN A 44 -6.11 20.38 10.71
CA ASN A 44 -6.63 20.87 9.43
C ASN A 44 -7.66 19.94 8.77
N CYS A 45 -7.90 18.75 9.30
CA CYS A 45 -8.84 17.82 8.68
C CYS A 45 -10.13 17.67 9.49
N ASN A 46 -11.23 18.15 8.93
CA ASN A 46 -12.56 18.12 9.54
C ASN A 46 -13.34 16.82 9.25
N TYR A 47 -12.73 15.86 8.52
CA TYR A 47 -13.40 14.61 8.18
C TYR A 47 -13.24 13.54 9.26
N TYR A 48 -12.27 13.71 10.15
CA TYR A 48 -12.06 12.83 11.28
C TYR A 48 -12.73 13.39 12.53
N LYS A 49 -13.48 12.55 13.21
CA LYS A 49 -14.01 12.86 14.54
C LYS A 49 -12.88 13.04 15.56
N LYS A 50 -11.83 12.22 15.41
CA LYS A 50 -10.64 12.30 16.23
C LYS A 50 -9.47 11.60 15.51
N VAL A 51 -8.27 12.15 15.67
CA VAL A 51 -7.03 11.54 15.20
C VAL A 51 -6.17 11.17 16.41
N PHE A 52 -5.63 9.98 16.42
CA PHE A 52 -4.79 9.47 17.48
C PHE A 52 -3.34 9.35 17.02
N LYS A 53 -2.43 9.86 17.83
CA LYS A 53 -1.01 9.58 17.68
C LYS A 53 -0.75 8.15 18.17
N VAL A 54 -0.12 7.32 17.33
CA VAL A 54 0.18 5.93 17.64
C VAL A 54 1.65 5.61 17.39
N PRO A 55 2.21 4.58 18.02
CA PRO A 55 3.50 4.03 17.63
C PRO A 55 3.48 3.53 16.18
N ARG A 56 4.65 3.39 15.54
CA ARG A 56 4.73 2.76 14.22
C ARG A 56 4.33 1.29 14.29
N ALA A 57 3.62 0.80 13.27
CA ALA A 57 3.27 -0.61 13.17
C ALA A 57 4.53 -1.50 13.27
N GLY A 58 4.42 -2.60 14.00
CA GLY A 58 5.55 -3.47 14.33
C GLY A 58 6.33 -3.09 15.58
N SER A 59 6.08 -1.92 16.18
CA SER A 59 6.66 -1.60 17.50
C SER A 59 5.91 -2.29 18.64
N GLU A 60 6.57 -2.43 19.79
CA GLU A 60 6.09 -3.20 20.94
C GLU A 60 4.68 -2.82 21.42
N ASN A 61 4.37 -1.54 21.44
CA ASN A 61 3.09 -1.02 21.98
C ASN A 61 2.01 -0.76 20.91
N TYR A 62 2.28 -1.08 19.63
CA TYR A 62 1.34 -0.76 18.55
C TYR A 62 -0.03 -1.45 18.74
N ILE A 63 -0.03 -2.77 18.93
CA ILE A 63 -1.26 -3.59 19.06
C ILE A 63 -2.07 -3.15 20.27
N GLN A 64 -1.41 -2.94 21.40
CA GLN A 64 -2.07 -2.50 22.63
C GLN A 64 -2.73 -1.13 22.43
N THR A 65 -2.03 -0.20 21.76
CA THR A 65 -2.54 1.14 21.48
C THR A 65 -3.75 1.09 20.55
N ILE A 66 -3.69 0.30 19.47
CA ILE A 66 -4.83 0.13 18.55
C ILE A 66 -6.04 -0.47 19.27
N ASN A 67 -5.84 -1.55 20.04
CA ASN A 67 -6.94 -2.20 20.77
C ASN A 67 -7.53 -1.30 21.85
N LYS A 68 -6.72 -0.45 22.47
CA LYS A 68 -7.22 0.56 23.41
C LYS A 68 -8.14 1.57 22.70
N ILE A 69 -7.73 2.09 21.54
CA ILE A 69 -8.57 3.00 20.74
C ILE A 69 -9.86 2.31 20.31
N ILE A 70 -9.78 1.06 19.86
CA ILE A 70 -10.96 0.27 19.48
C ILE A 70 -11.97 0.19 20.63
N SER A 71 -11.50 -0.10 21.83
CA SER A 71 -12.35 -0.19 23.02
C SER A 71 -12.91 1.17 23.46
N ASP A 72 -12.05 2.18 23.57
CA ASP A 72 -12.43 3.50 24.12
C ASP A 72 -13.43 4.23 23.20
N GLU A 73 -13.32 4.07 21.89
CA GLU A 73 -14.17 4.76 20.90
C GLU A 73 -15.26 3.83 20.31
N ASN A 74 -15.38 2.61 20.79
CA ASN A 74 -16.33 1.59 20.32
C ASN A 74 -16.27 1.42 18.79
N ILE A 75 -15.08 1.09 18.28
CA ILE A 75 -14.82 0.94 16.84
C ILE A 75 -15.45 -0.33 16.30
N ASP A 76 -16.30 -0.19 15.28
CA ASP A 76 -17.02 -1.31 14.63
C ASP A 76 -16.20 -1.95 13.50
N LEU A 77 -15.27 -1.20 12.89
CA LEU A 77 -14.47 -1.65 11.76
C LEU A 77 -13.13 -0.91 11.71
N VAL A 78 -12.06 -1.64 11.48
CA VAL A 78 -10.73 -1.05 11.19
C VAL A 78 -10.42 -1.20 9.71
N ILE A 79 -9.97 -0.11 9.08
CA ILE A 79 -9.50 -0.07 7.69
C ILE A 79 -8.01 0.28 7.69
N PRO A 80 -7.12 -0.69 7.63
CA PRO A 80 -5.70 -0.44 7.41
C PRO A 80 -5.47 0.16 6.03
N ASN A 81 -4.63 1.20 5.94
CA ASN A 81 -4.47 1.94 4.68
C ASN A 81 -3.01 1.97 4.17
N PRO A 82 -1.98 2.36 4.94
CA PRO A 82 -0.62 2.30 4.44
C PRO A 82 -0.15 0.85 4.18
N ASP A 83 0.51 0.60 3.07
CA ASP A 83 0.99 -0.74 2.67
C ASP A 83 1.72 -1.49 3.79
N PHE A 84 2.55 -0.77 4.57
CA PHE A 84 3.29 -1.36 5.68
C PHE A 84 2.35 -1.83 6.81
N GLU A 85 1.34 -1.02 7.17
CA GLU A 85 0.35 -1.39 8.18
C GLU A 85 -0.58 -2.49 7.67
N VAL A 86 -1.01 -2.44 6.41
CA VAL A 86 -1.77 -3.50 5.75
C VAL A 86 -1.04 -4.83 5.86
N GLY A 87 0.24 -4.87 5.48
CA GLY A 87 1.05 -6.08 5.56
C GLY A 87 1.30 -6.58 6.98
N PHE A 88 1.47 -5.68 7.94
CA PHE A 88 1.67 -6.02 9.35
C PHE A 88 0.36 -6.52 10.00
N ILE A 89 -0.70 -5.74 9.90
CA ILE A 89 -2.00 -6.05 10.52
C ILE A 89 -2.60 -7.33 9.93
N SER A 90 -2.41 -7.58 8.65
CA SER A 90 -2.85 -8.80 7.99
C SER A 90 -2.31 -10.08 8.66
N LYS A 91 -1.05 -10.06 9.09
CA LYS A 91 -0.39 -11.20 9.77
C LYS A 91 -0.84 -11.41 11.21
N ILE A 92 -1.26 -10.32 11.87
CA ILE A 92 -1.62 -10.35 13.29
C ILE A 92 -3.13 -10.11 13.51
N ARG A 93 -3.94 -10.35 12.47
CA ARG A 93 -5.37 -10.00 12.46
C ARG A 93 -6.15 -10.51 13.67
N GLU A 94 -5.81 -11.69 14.17
CA GLU A 94 -6.43 -12.30 15.36
C GLU A 94 -6.12 -11.54 16.67
N GLN A 95 -5.16 -10.64 16.65
CA GLN A 95 -4.79 -9.81 17.81
C GLN A 95 -5.49 -8.44 17.80
N ILE A 96 -6.24 -8.12 16.76
CA ILE A 96 -7.00 -6.87 16.65
C ILE A 96 -8.45 -7.12 17.07
N ASN A 97 -8.90 -6.39 18.07
CA ASN A 97 -10.21 -6.60 18.73
C ASN A 97 -11.39 -5.96 17.96
N SER A 98 -11.31 -5.88 16.64
CA SER A 98 -12.39 -5.38 15.78
C SER A 98 -12.30 -6.05 14.40
N PRO A 99 -13.41 -6.18 13.67
CA PRO A 99 -13.39 -6.60 12.27
C PRO A 99 -12.43 -5.73 11.44
N LEU A 100 -11.71 -6.37 10.50
CA LEU A 100 -10.79 -5.70 9.58
C LEU A 100 -11.38 -5.66 8.17
N PHE A 101 -11.24 -4.51 7.50
CA PHE A 101 -11.51 -4.40 6.07
C PHE A 101 -10.25 -4.79 5.29
N LEU A 102 -9.93 -6.08 5.32
CA LEU A 102 -8.80 -6.68 4.60
C LEU A 102 -9.20 -8.03 4.01
N PRO A 103 -8.66 -8.40 2.84
CA PRO A 103 -8.74 -9.77 2.32
C PRO A 103 -7.92 -10.72 3.21
N SER A 104 -7.83 -12.00 2.80
CA SER A 104 -6.96 -12.98 3.47
C SER A 104 -5.50 -12.52 3.50
N ASP A 105 -4.72 -12.99 4.49
CA ASP A 105 -3.28 -12.68 4.54
C ASP A 105 -2.54 -13.11 3.27
N GLU A 106 -2.84 -14.30 2.75
CA GLU A 106 -2.29 -14.77 1.47
C GLU A 106 -2.51 -13.75 0.35
N THR A 107 -3.74 -13.24 0.21
CA THR A 107 -4.07 -12.23 -0.82
C THR A 107 -3.30 -10.93 -0.57
N VAL A 108 -3.21 -10.47 0.67
CA VAL A 108 -2.42 -9.27 1.02
C VAL A 108 -0.96 -9.44 0.63
N GLN A 109 -0.33 -10.56 0.97
CA GLN A 109 1.09 -10.81 0.67
C GLN A 109 1.35 -10.85 -0.86
N ILE A 110 0.44 -11.45 -1.64
CA ILE A 110 0.52 -11.44 -3.10
C ILE A 110 0.44 -10.00 -3.63
N LEU A 111 -0.54 -9.21 -3.18
CA LEU A 111 -0.77 -7.84 -3.68
C LEU A 111 0.33 -6.86 -3.27
N LEU A 112 1.00 -7.06 -2.15
CA LEU A 112 2.15 -6.25 -1.73
C LEU A 112 3.41 -6.51 -2.56
N SER A 113 3.48 -7.63 -3.28
CA SER A 113 4.60 -8.01 -4.14
C SER A 113 4.22 -7.92 -5.62
N LYS A 114 4.81 -6.98 -6.35
CA LYS A 114 4.53 -6.78 -7.78
C LYS A 114 4.85 -8.00 -8.63
N SER A 115 5.89 -8.77 -8.28
CA SER A 115 6.22 -9.99 -9.02
C SER A 115 5.26 -11.13 -8.69
N GLU A 116 4.83 -11.29 -7.43
CA GLU A 116 3.83 -12.30 -7.09
C GLU A 116 2.45 -11.96 -7.69
N THR A 117 2.10 -10.67 -7.71
CA THR A 117 0.89 -10.18 -8.40
C THR A 117 0.97 -10.51 -9.90
N ALA A 118 2.09 -10.21 -10.56
CA ALA A 118 2.28 -10.53 -11.98
C ALA A 118 2.16 -12.03 -12.26
N LYS A 119 2.78 -12.87 -11.43
CA LYS A 119 2.65 -14.34 -11.54
C LYS A 119 1.20 -14.80 -11.38
N LYS A 120 0.46 -14.21 -10.43
CA LYS A 120 -0.94 -14.60 -10.15
C LYS A 120 -1.89 -14.17 -11.27
N ILE A 121 -1.65 -13.02 -11.91
CA ILE A 121 -2.44 -12.50 -13.02
C ILE A 121 -2.10 -13.23 -14.35
N GLY A 122 -0.88 -13.78 -14.46
CA GLY A 122 -0.45 -14.53 -15.64
C GLY A 122 -0.37 -13.66 -16.90
N ASP A 123 -0.98 -14.11 -17.98
CA ASP A 123 -0.91 -13.48 -19.31
C ASP A 123 -1.48 -12.05 -19.38
N PHE A 124 -2.21 -11.62 -18.35
CA PHE A 124 -2.70 -10.23 -18.25
C PHE A 124 -1.71 -9.28 -17.58
N ALA A 125 -0.59 -9.79 -17.06
CA ALA A 125 0.45 -8.97 -16.48
C ALA A 125 1.55 -8.66 -17.50
N PRO A 126 2.26 -7.51 -17.36
CA PRO A 126 3.47 -7.29 -18.13
C PRO A 126 4.51 -8.36 -17.79
N LYS A 127 5.31 -8.77 -18.77
CA LYS A 127 6.43 -9.69 -18.53
C LYS A 127 7.31 -9.11 -17.40
N THR A 128 7.62 -9.94 -16.43
CA THR A 128 8.29 -9.51 -15.20
C THR A 128 9.51 -10.36 -14.92
N PHE A 129 10.64 -9.73 -14.69
CA PHE A 129 11.94 -10.34 -14.44
C PHE A 129 12.43 -9.90 -13.06
N ASP A 130 12.85 -10.83 -12.21
CA ASP A 130 13.57 -10.49 -10.99
C ASP A 130 14.98 -9.99 -11.34
N VAL A 131 15.48 -8.97 -10.62
CA VAL A 131 16.76 -8.30 -10.89
C VAL A 131 17.63 -8.32 -9.63
N ASP A 132 18.50 -9.32 -9.55
CA ASP A 132 19.47 -9.46 -8.46
C ASP A 132 20.88 -9.02 -8.89
N SER A 133 21.15 -8.94 -10.20
CA SER A 133 22.42 -8.53 -10.79
C SER A 133 22.24 -7.64 -12.04
N GLU A 134 23.32 -6.96 -12.46
CA GLU A 134 23.37 -6.24 -13.73
C GLU A 134 23.08 -7.16 -14.92
N ASN A 135 23.53 -8.41 -14.85
CA ASN A 135 23.32 -9.40 -15.91
C ASN A 135 21.82 -9.77 -16.06
N ASP A 136 21.06 -9.83 -14.97
CA ASP A 136 19.61 -10.10 -15.03
C ASP A 136 18.89 -8.93 -15.70
N LEU A 137 19.28 -7.70 -15.35
CA LEU A 137 18.76 -6.51 -16.01
C LEU A 137 19.13 -6.47 -17.49
N SER A 138 20.36 -6.86 -17.84
CA SER A 138 20.81 -6.96 -19.25
C SER A 138 19.97 -7.97 -20.04
N LYS A 139 19.64 -9.14 -19.46
CA LYS A 139 18.76 -10.13 -20.07
C LYS A 139 17.34 -9.58 -20.28
N ALA A 140 16.79 -8.92 -19.28
CA ALA A 140 15.46 -8.31 -19.39
C ALA A 140 15.41 -7.27 -20.51
N ILE A 141 16.40 -6.39 -20.60
CA ILE A 141 16.52 -5.39 -21.66
C ILE A 141 16.73 -6.04 -23.04
N SER A 142 17.52 -7.12 -23.12
CA SER A 142 17.72 -7.84 -24.38
C SER A 142 16.42 -8.50 -24.88
N SER A 143 15.49 -8.84 -23.98
CA SER A 143 14.17 -9.39 -24.33
C SER A 143 13.16 -8.32 -24.73
N GLU A 144 13.13 -7.19 -24.03
CA GLU A 144 12.04 -6.20 -24.12
C GLU A 144 12.51 -4.84 -24.68
N GLU A 145 13.79 -4.66 -25.01
CA GLU A 145 14.46 -3.42 -25.46
C GLU A 145 14.41 -2.30 -24.41
N VAL A 146 13.25 -2.03 -23.83
CA VAL A 146 13.00 -1.02 -22.79
C VAL A 146 12.20 -1.66 -21.67
N VAL A 147 12.63 -1.46 -20.44
CA VAL A 147 11.96 -2.02 -19.26
C VAL A 147 11.59 -0.95 -18.23
N TRP A 148 10.53 -1.19 -17.50
CA TRP A 148 10.17 -0.44 -16.30
C TRP A 148 10.87 -1.07 -15.09
N LEU A 149 12.02 -0.51 -14.71
CA LEU A 149 12.77 -0.92 -13.52
C LEU A 149 12.10 -0.36 -12.27
N ARG A 150 11.80 -1.20 -11.29
CA ARG A 150 11.11 -0.75 -10.07
C ARG A 150 11.34 -1.68 -8.88
N PRO A 151 11.19 -1.17 -7.64
CA PRO A 151 11.20 -2.03 -6.46
C PRO A 151 10.05 -3.05 -6.48
N LYS A 152 10.34 -4.27 -6.04
CA LYS A 152 9.37 -5.37 -5.95
C LYS A 152 8.22 -5.06 -4.99
N THR A 153 8.52 -4.35 -3.90
CA THR A 153 7.55 -3.88 -2.89
C THR A 153 7.57 -2.36 -2.77
N GLY A 154 6.53 -1.78 -2.18
CA GLY A 154 6.37 -0.33 -2.00
C GLY A 154 5.44 0.33 -3.00
N ALA A 155 5.10 1.58 -2.75
CA ALA A 155 4.09 2.35 -3.45
C ALA A 155 4.62 3.69 -3.99
N GLY A 156 3.76 4.44 -4.69
CA GLY A 156 4.05 5.81 -5.14
C GLY A 156 5.13 5.95 -6.20
N GLY A 157 5.49 4.89 -6.91
CA GLY A 157 6.52 4.94 -7.96
C GLY A 157 7.94 5.21 -7.46
N LYS A 158 8.17 5.21 -6.14
CA LYS A 158 9.49 5.51 -5.56
C LYS A 158 10.55 4.54 -6.08
N GLY A 159 11.63 5.09 -6.62
CA GLY A 159 12.72 4.31 -7.22
C GLY A 159 12.43 3.77 -8.62
N SER A 160 11.22 3.92 -9.17
CA SER A 160 10.88 3.44 -10.50
C SER A 160 11.56 4.27 -11.59
N LEU A 161 12.01 3.61 -12.67
CA LEU A 161 12.73 4.24 -13.78
C LEU A 161 12.52 3.44 -15.06
N VAL A 162 12.33 4.12 -16.18
CA VAL A 162 12.37 3.51 -17.52
C VAL A 162 13.83 3.39 -17.96
N VAL A 163 14.28 2.19 -18.31
CA VAL A 163 15.68 1.95 -18.69
C VAL A 163 15.80 1.08 -19.95
N SER A 164 16.79 1.43 -20.76
CA SER A 164 17.26 0.66 -21.93
C SER A 164 18.76 0.33 -21.86
N ASP A 165 19.44 0.76 -20.80
CA ASP A 165 20.85 0.49 -20.54
C ASP A 165 21.02 -0.19 -19.18
N SER A 166 21.59 -1.39 -19.16
CA SER A 166 21.72 -2.20 -17.95
C SER A 166 22.70 -1.61 -16.94
N LYS A 167 23.78 -0.97 -17.40
CA LYS A 167 24.78 -0.35 -16.51
C LYS A 167 24.17 0.82 -15.77
N PHE A 168 23.45 1.69 -16.50
CA PHE A 168 22.74 2.82 -15.90
C PHE A 168 21.68 2.36 -14.91
N GLY A 169 20.83 1.41 -15.29
CA GLY A 169 19.81 0.86 -14.40
C GLY A 169 20.39 0.19 -13.15
N TRP A 170 21.54 -0.52 -13.30
CA TRP A 170 22.22 -1.12 -12.16
C TRP A 170 22.86 -0.08 -11.22
N MET A 171 23.41 1.01 -11.76
CA MET A 171 23.86 2.15 -10.94
C MET A 171 22.70 2.79 -10.17
N TRP A 172 21.52 2.90 -10.77
CA TRP A 172 20.31 3.40 -10.09
C TRP A 172 19.90 2.51 -8.91
N ILE A 173 19.94 1.20 -9.07
CA ILE A 173 19.67 0.25 -7.97
C ILE A 173 20.68 0.44 -6.83
N LYS A 174 21.99 0.55 -7.16
CA LYS A 174 23.04 0.79 -6.16
C LYS A 174 22.81 2.09 -5.39
N TYR A 175 22.50 3.17 -6.09
CA TYR A 175 22.20 4.46 -5.49
C TYR A 175 21.08 4.38 -4.44
N TRP A 176 20.00 3.66 -4.74
CA TRP A 176 18.90 3.47 -3.78
C TRP A 176 19.28 2.56 -2.62
N LYS A 177 20.06 1.51 -2.87
CA LYS A 177 20.55 0.62 -1.80
C LYS A 177 21.44 1.37 -0.81
N GLU A 178 22.34 2.22 -1.28
CA GLU A 178 23.21 3.07 -0.45
C GLU A 178 22.43 4.06 0.42
N ARG A 179 21.21 4.42 0.01
CA ARG A 179 20.29 5.26 0.79
C ARG A 179 19.37 4.47 1.73
N GLY A 180 19.69 3.22 1.99
CA GLY A 180 18.93 2.37 2.92
C GLY A 180 17.66 1.76 2.34
N PHE A 181 17.47 1.79 1.02
CA PHE A 181 16.33 1.16 0.39
C PHE A 181 16.57 -0.34 0.22
N SER A 182 15.92 -1.15 1.06
CA SER A 182 16.19 -2.60 1.18
C SER A 182 15.34 -3.49 0.27
N SER A 183 14.49 -2.94 -0.60
CA SER A 183 13.66 -3.76 -1.50
C SER A 183 14.51 -4.49 -2.54
N THR A 184 14.12 -5.69 -2.92
CA THR A 184 14.55 -6.35 -4.15
C THR A 184 13.93 -5.64 -5.36
N TRP A 185 14.46 -5.86 -6.56
CA TRP A 185 14.07 -5.15 -7.76
C TRP A 185 13.51 -6.08 -8.82
N ILE A 186 12.66 -5.53 -9.67
CA ILE A 186 12.13 -6.19 -10.85
C ILE A 186 12.26 -5.26 -12.07
N ALA A 187 12.44 -5.87 -13.23
CA ALA A 187 12.27 -5.23 -14.52
C ALA A 187 10.97 -5.75 -15.15
N GLN A 188 10.11 -4.86 -15.59
CA GLN A 188 8.86 -5.22 -16.25
C GLN A 188 8.86 -4.67 -17.68
N GLU A 189 8.21 -5.36 -18.58
CA GLU A 189 7.89 -4.86 -19.91
C GLU A 189 7.33 -3.42 -19.80
N TYR A 190 7.88 -2.51 -20.60
CA TYR A 190 7.40 -1.14 -20.65
C TYR A 190 6.18 -1.04 -21.56
N LEU A 191 5.00 -0.98 -20.96
CA LEU A 191 3.76 -0.85 -21.70
C LEU A 191 3.58 0.59 -22.19
N LYS A 192 3.43 0.74 -23.52
CA LYS A 192 3.12 2.02 -24.16
C LYS A 192 1.61 2.21 -24.19
N GLY A 193 1.13 3.40 -23.88
CA GLY A 193 -0.31 3.70 -23.95
C GLY A 193 -0.81 4.55 -22.81
N GLY A 194 -2.12 4.60 -22.62
CA GLY A 194 -2.77 5.32 -21.53
C GLY A 194 -2.57 4.62 -20.19
N ASN A 195 -2.56 5.41 -19.13
CA ASN A 195 -2.50 4.90 -17.76
C ASN A 195 -3.89 5.00 -17.13
N TYR A 196 -4.39 3.87 -16.64
CA TYR A 196 -5.70 3.81 -16.00
C TYR A 196 -5.56 3.28 -14.58
N ASN A 197 -6.20 3.96 -13.65
CA ASN A 197 -6.34 3.49 -12.27
C ASN A 197 -7.73 2.88 -12.10
N VAL A 198 -7.80 1.61 -11.76
CA VAL A 198 -9.05 0.90 -11.51
C VAL A 198 -9.14 0.52 -10.05
N THR A 199 -10.14 1.07 -9.34
CA THR A 199 -10.44 0.72 -7.96
C THR A 199 -11.58 -0.30 -7.94
N LEU A 200 -11.38 -1.41 -7.26
CA LEU A 200 -12.36 -2.49 -7.13
C LEU A 200 -12.69 -2.71 -5.65
N ILE A 201 -13.97 -2.82 -5.33
CA ILE A 201 -14.45 -3.11 -3.97
C ILE A 201 -15.18 -4.45 -3.97
N PHE A 202 -14.72 -5.36 -3.14
CA PHE A 202 -15.30 -6.68 -2.96
C PHE A 202 -15.95 -6.82 -1.57
N ASN A 203 -17.06 -7.53 -1.49
CA ASN A 203 -17.66 -7.90 -0.21
C ASN A 203 -16.98 -9.15 0.39
N ARG A 204 -17.45 -9.56 1.60
CA ARG A 204 -16.92 -10.74 2.32
C ARG A 204 -17.04 -12.05 1.55
N ASN A 205 -17.92 -12.13 0.55
CA ASN A 205 -18.09 -13.31 -0.30
C ASN A 205 -17.29 -13.21 -1.62
N SER A 206 -16.29 -12.34 -1.68
CA SER A 206 -15.47 -12.07 -2.87
C SER A 206 -16.27 -11.62 -4.09
N LYS A 207 -17.48 -11.08 -3.89
CA LYS A 207 -18.30 -10.53 -4.97
C LYS A 207 -17.98 -9.06 -5.16
N LEU A 208 -17.73 -8.65 -6.39
CA LEU A 208 -17.52 -7.25 -6.77
C LEU A 208 -18.78 -6.43 -6.43
N CYS A 209 -18.62 -5.37 -5.64
CA CYS A 209 -19.70 -4.48 -5.20
C CYS A 209 -19.58 -3.07 -5.77
N GLY A 210 -18.38 -2.65 -6.13
CA GLY A 210 -18.13 -1.34 -6.68
C GLY A 210 -16.88 -1.32 -7.55
N MET A 211 -16.89 -0.45 -8.55
CA MET A 211 -15.75 -0.21 -9.43
C MET A 211 -15.69 1.27 -9.78
N GLY A 212 -14.52 1.84 -9.76
CA GLY A 212 -14.20 3.17 -10.28
C GLY A 212 -12.99 3.11 -11.19
N MET A 213 -12.96 3.94 -12.22
CA MET A 213 -11.85 4.06 -13.16
C MET A 213 -11.53 5.53 -13.39
N LEU A 214 -10.24 5.85 -13.36
CA LEU A 214 -9.68 7.17 -13.68
C LEU A 214 -8.59 7.00 -14.74
N GLU A 215 -8.51 7.93 -15.67
CA GLU A 215 -7.44 8.07 -16.67
C GLU A 215 -6.39 9.05 -16.17
#